data_1c81db068463f80a093167d278df11f1
#
_entry.id   1c81db068463f80a093167d278df11f1
#
_cell.length_a   1.000
_cell.length_b   1.000
_cell.length_c   1.000
_cell.angle_alpha   90.00
_cell.angle_beta   90.00
_cell.angle_gamma   90.00
#
_symmetry.space_group_name_H-M   'P 1'
#
loop_
_entity.id
_entity.type
_entity.pdbx_description
1 polymer ?
#
loop_
_entity_poly.entity_id
_entity_poly.type
_entity_poly.pdbx_seq_one_letter_code
_entity_poly.pdbx_strand_id
1 'polypeptide(L)'
;MATFAVTAEHPPDLCPTSNALTRQMLKDGAGQIAHLAEQLGVNIVTLRVFGPDHIILAVVEANGIDPVRDFALQSRLMQWNTVRIHATYSIEEALALLDTVEPIF
;
A
#
# COMPACT_ATOMS: atom_id res chain seq x y z
N MET A 1 2.73 -5.59 15.66
CA MET A 1 2.67 -4.58 14.59
C MET A 1 1.28 -4.60 13.94
N ALA A 2 0.83 -3.45 13.48
CA ALA A 2 -0.42 -3.35 12.76
C ALA A 2 -0.21 -3.68 11.27
N THR A 3 -1.26 -4.17 10.62
CA THR A 3 -1.26 -4.49 9.19
C THR A 3 -2.07 -3.45 8.42
N PHE A 4 -1.50 -2.97 7.33
CA PHE A 4 -2.12 -1.96 6.47
C PHE A 4 -2.21 -2.47 5.05
N ALA A 5 -3.32 -2.15 4.37
CA ALA A 5 -3.45 -2.32 2.93
C ALA A 5 -3.24 -0.95 2.28
N VAL A 6 -2.28 -0.87 1.39
CA VAL A 6 -1.95 0.36 0.67
C VAL A 6 -2.35 0.14 -0.79
N THR A 7 -3.21 1.01 -1.30
CA THR A 7 -3.60 0.99 -2.71
C THR A 7 -3.04 2.22 -3.40
N ALA A 8 -2.49 2.02 -4.58
CA ALA A 8 -1.95 3.09 -5.42
C ALA A 8 -2.62 3.00 -6.78
N GLU A 9 -3.47 3.97 -7.09
CA GLU A 9 -4.26 4.00 -8.32
C GLU A 9 -3.79 5.13 -9.22
N HIS A 10 -3.62 4.83 -10.50
CA HIS A 10 -3.18 5.80 -11.50
C HIS A 10 -4.08 5.77 -12.74
N PRO A 11 -4.20 6.90 -13.47
CA PRO A 11 -4.96 6.92 -14.71
C PRO A 11 -4.21 6.14 -15.81
N PRO A 12 -4.92 5.71 -16.87
CA PRO A 12 -4.31 4.92 -17.94
C PRO A 12 -3.11 5.58 -18.63
N ASP A 13 -3.12 6.92 -18.76
CA ASP A 13 -2.04 7.66 -19.38
C ASP A 13 -0.77 7.73 -18.54
N LEU A 14 -0.84 7.50 -17.24
CA LEU A 14 0.30 7.39 -16.35
C LEU A 14 0.67 5.93 -16.06
N CYS A 15 -0.06 4.97 -16.59
CA CYS A 15 0.24 3.57 -16.37
C CYS A 15 1.60 3.22 -16.97
N PRO A 16 2.44 2.45 -16.26
CA PRO A 16 3.72 2.00 -16.78
C PRO A 16 3.65 1.22 -18.10
N THR A 17 2.47 0.72 -18.46
CA THR A 17 2.27 0.08 -19.77
C THR A 17 2.24 1.10 -20.90
N SER A 18 1.90 2.36 -20.62
CA SER A 18 1.70 3.41 -21.63
C SER A 18 2.66 4.59 -21.49
N ASN A 19 3.30 4.75 -20.33
CA ASN A 19 4.11 5.92 -20.01
C ASN A 19 5.54 5.48 -19.70
N ALA A 20 6.49 5.98 -20.49
CA ALA A 20 7.90 5.57 -20.35
C ALA A 20 8.54 6.07 -19.06
N LEU A 21 8.14 7.26 -18.57
CA LEU A 21 8.69 7.83 -17.33
C LEU A 21 8.23 7.01 -16.12
N THR A 22 6.94 6.76 -15.99
CA THR A 22 6.41 5.97 -14.86
C THR A 22 6.89 4.53 -14.91
N ARG A 23 7.08 3.97 -16.11
CA ARG A 23 7.69 2.64 -16.28
C ARG A 23 9.10 2.60 -15.67
N GLN A 24 9.90 3.60 -15.97
CA GLN A 24 11.27 3.65 -15.42
C GLN A 24 11.24 3.86 -13.90
N MET A 25 10.36 4.74 -13.42
CA MET A 25 10.20 4.97 -11.98
C MET A 25 9.78 3.69 -11.24
N LEU A 26 8.87 2.91 -11.81
CA LEU A 26 8.44 1.65 -11.22
C LEU A 26 9.57 0.62 -11.20
N LYS A 27 10.32 0.50 -12.29
CA LYS A 27 11.46 -0.43 -12.35
C LYS A 27 12.54 -0.06 -11.35
N ASP A 28 12.91 1.21 -11.27
CA ASP A 28 13.90 1.70 -10.32
C ASP A 28 13.44 1.50 -8.89
N GLY A 29 12.17 1.85 -8.61
CA GLY A 29 11.57 1.68 -7.29
C GLY A 29 11.52 0.21 -6.86
N ALA A 30 11.14 -0.69 -7.75
CA ALA A 30 11.06 -2.11 -7.45
C ALA A 30 12.44 -2.69 -7.04
N GLY A 31 13.52 -2.18 -7.62
CA GLY A 31 14.87 -2.60 -7.27
C GLY A 31 15.34 -2.13 -5.89
N GLN A 32 14.68 -1.12 -5.31
CA GLN A 32 15.10 -0.50 -4.06
C GLN A 32 14.09 -0.67 -2.92
N ILE A 33 12.91 -1.20 -3.22
CA ILE A 33 11.77 -1.15 -2.29
C ILE A 33 12.01 -1.94 -1.00
N ALA A 34 12.69 -3.08 -1.11
CA ALA A 34 12.98 -3.92 0.06
C ALA A 34 13.92 -3.19 1.04
N HIS A 35 14.92 -2.52 0.53
CA HIS A 35 15.88 -1.75 1.35
C HIS A 35 15.19 -0.54 2.00
N LEU A 36 14.36 0.17 1.24
CA LEU A 36 13.60 1.30 1.74
C LEU A 36 12.66 0.88 2.86
N ALA A 37 11.92 -0.21 2.66
CA ALA A 37 11.02 -0.75 3.68
C ALA A 37 11.77 -1.09 4.96
N GLU A 38 12.91 -1.74 4.85
CA GLU A 38 13.75 -2.08 6.01
C GLU A 38 14.18 -0.83 6.76
N GLN A 39 14.64 0.20 6.06
CA GLN A 39 15.06 1.46 6.66
C GLN A 39 13.93 2.15 7.42
N LEU A 40 12.70 2.04 6.95
CA LEU A 40 11.53 2.71 7.54
C LEU A 40 10.81 1.86 8.57
N GLY A 41 11.26 0.63 8.81
CA GLY A 41 10.59 -0.27 9.74
C GLY A 41 9.28 -0.83 9.21
N VAL A 42 9.15 -0.96 7.90
CA VAL A 42 7.98 -1.53 7.22
C VAL A 42 8.30 -2.93 6.73
N ASN A 43 7.48 -3.90 7.11
CA ASN A 43 7.58 -5.26 6.60
C ASN A 43 6.58 -5.45 5.46
N ILE A 44 7.08 -5.73 4.26
CA ILE A 44 6.23 -5.97 3.09
C ILE A 44 5.76 -7.43 3.13
N VAL A 45 4.45 -7.62 3.27
CA VAL A 45 3.82 -8.95 3.26
C VAL A 45 3.60 -9.41 1.82
N THR A 46 3.04 -8.53 0.99
CA THR A 46 2.84 -8.82 -0.43
C THR A 46 2.74 -7.54 -1.25
N LEU A 47 3.16 -7.64 -2.51
CA LEU A 47 2.97 -6.61 -3.53
C LEU A 47 2.26 -7.26 -4.71
N ARG A 48 1.15 -6.68 -5.14
CA ARG A 48 0.32 -7.19 -6.23
C ARG A 48 -0.10 -6.05 -7.15
N VAL A 49 -0.43 -6.39 -8.37
CA VAL A 49 -0.97 -5.44 -9.35
C VAL A 49 -2.31 -5.97 -9.85
N PHE A 50 -3.33 -5.10 -9.86
CA PHE A 50 -4.60 -5.37 -10.50
C PHE A 50 -4.50 -4.81 -11.93
N GLY A 51 -4.12 -5.66 -12.90
CA GLY A 51 -3.75 -5.21 -14.24
C GLY A 51 -4.74 -4.27 -14.91
N PRO A 52 -5.98 -4.70 -15.21
CA PRO A 52 -6.94 -3.83 -15.90
C PRO A 52 -7.41 -2.62 -15.08
N ASP A 53 -7.30 -2.68 -13.75
CA ASP A 53 -7.83 -1.66 -12.86
C ASP A 53 -6.84 -0.54 -12.58
N HIS A 54 -5.59 -0.65 -13.05
CA HIS A 54 -4.53 0.33 -12.81
C HIS A 54 -4.28 0.60 -11.32
N ILE A 55 -4.26 -0.46 -10.51
CA ILE A 55 -4.06 -0.38 -9.06
C ILE A 55 -2.89 -1.26 -8.67
N ILE A 56 -2.00 -0.69 -7.85
CA ILE A 56 -0.94 -1.43 -7.15
C ILE A 56 -1.42 -1.64 -5.72
N LEU A 57 -1.33 -2.86 -5.23
CA LEU A 57 -1.66 -3.21 -3.86
C LEU A 57 -0.41 -3.62 -3.10
N ALA A 58 -0.21 -3.01 -1.94
CA ALA A 58 0.80 -3.45 -0.98
C ALA A 58 0.11 -3.79 0.34
N VAL A 59 0.40 -4.96 0.89
CA VAL A 59 0.03 -5.29 2.26
C VAL A 59 1.31 -5.24 3.08
N VAL A 60 1.31 -4.40 4.12
CA VAL A 60 2.51 -4.14 4.91
C VAL A 60 2.18 -4.19 6.40
N GLU A 61 3.21 -4.48 7.20
CA GLU A 61 3.14 -4.43 8.65
C GLU A 61 4.07 -3.33 9.16
N ALA A 62 3.62 -2.54 10.12
CA ALA A 62 4.40 -1.47 10.73
C ALA A 62 3.87 -1.15 12.13
N ASN A 63 4.64 -0.41 12.91
CA ASN A 63 4.24 -0.03 14.28
C ASN A 63 3.16 1.05 14.30
N GLY A 64 2.86 1.67 13.18
CA GLY A 64 1.84 2.70 13.05
C GLY A 64 1.76 3.18 11.62
N ILE A 65 0.90 4.17 11.40
CA ILE A 65 0.66 4.69 10.05
C ILE A 65 1.83 5.54 9.53
N ASP A 66 2.57 6.22 10.40
CA ASP A 66 3.62 7.14 9.97
C ASP A 66 4.71 6.47 9.12
N PRO A 67 5.27 5.31 9.51
CA PRO A 67 6.21 4.61 8.64
C PRO A 67 5.62 4.21 7.29
N VAL A 68 4.34 3.86 7.26
CA VAL A 68 3.66 3.47 6.02
C VAL A 68 3.49 4.66 5.10
N ARG A 69 3.12 5.82 5.65
CA ARG A 69 3.04 7.07 4.88
C ARG A 69 4.41 7.44 4.32
N ASP A 70 5.46 7.36 5.12
CA ASP A 70 6.82 7.67 4.69
C ASP A 70 7.27 6.70 3.59
N PHE A 71 6.89 5.44 3.70
CA PHE A 71 7.15 4.43 2.67
C PHE A 71 6.45 4.79 1.35
N ALA A 72 5.18 5.17 1.40
CA ALA A 72 4.43 5.59 0.21
C ALA A 72 5.04 6.84 -0.45
N LEU A 73 5.53 7.78 0.36
CA LEU A 73 6.16 9.00 -0.13
C LEU A 73 7.55 8.73 -0.73
N GLN A 74 8.41 8.05 0.01
CA GLN A 74 9.81 7.85 -0.38
C GLN A 74 9.96 6.82 -1.50
N SER A 75 8.99 5.90 -1.65
CA SER A 75 8.94 5.00 -2.81
C SER A 75 8.53 5.72 -4.09
N ARG A 76 8.13 6.97 -4.00
CA ARG A 76 7.64 7.81 -5.08
C ARG A 76 6.26 7.40 -5.64
N LEU A 77 5.60 6.42 -5.06
CA LEU A 77 4.26 6.02 -5.50
C LEU A 77 3.29 7.20 -5.48
N MET A 78 3.39 8.06 -4.47
CA MET A 78 2.50 9.23 -4.35
C MET A 78 2.71 10.27 -5.45
N GLN A 79 3.82 10.23 -6.18
CA GLN A 79 4.10 11.22 -7.21
C GLN A 79 3.31 10.96 -8.50
N TRP A 80 2.84 9.72 -8.73
CA TRP A 80 2.10 9.37 -9.93
C TRP A 80 0.86 8.51 -9.68
N ASN A 81 0.53 8.28 -8.42
CA ASN A 81 -0.67 7.55 -8.01
C ASN A 81 -1.44 8.34 -6.96
N THR A 82 -2.75 8.10 -6.91
CA THR A 82 -3.53 8.39 -5.72
C THR A 82 -3.33 7.25 -4.75
N VAL A 83 -2.73 7.52 -3.61
CA VAL A 83 -2.40 6.50 -2.61
C VAL A 83 -3.39 6.57 -1.46
N ARG A 84 -3.94 5.41 -1.08
CA ARG A 84 -4.78 5.25 0.10
C ARG A 84 -4.16 4.23 1.02
N ILE A 85 -4.12 4.55 2.32
CA ILE A 85 -3.59 3.67 3.35
C ILE A 85 -4.76 3.25 4.23
N HIS A 86 -5.01 1.94 4.28
CA HIS A 86 -6.14 1.38 5.02
C HIS A 86 -5.61 0.59 6.22
N ALA A 87 -6.00 0.99 7.43
CA ALA A 87 -5.82 0.14 8.59
C ALA A 87 -6.72 -1.08 8.44
N THR A 88 -6.21 -2.25 8.80
CA THR A 88 -6.95 -3.50 8.64
C THR A 88 -7.07 -4.24 9.96
N TYR A 89 -8.03 -5.15 10.03
CA TYR A 89 -8.21 -6.09 11.13
C TYR A 89 -8.20 -7.50 10.57
N SER A 90 -7.72 -8.46 11.36
CA SER A 90 -8.00 -9.87 11.06
C SER A 90 -9.49 -10.14 11.24
N ILE A 91 -9.98 -11.24 10.68
CA ILE A 91 -11.37 -11.67 10.92
C ILE A 91 -11.63 -11.88 12.41
N GLU A 92 -10.67 -12.48 13.12
CA GLU A 92 -10.77 -12.71 14.56
C GLU A 92 -10.90 -11.40 15.34
N GLU A 93 -10.07 -10.41 15.01
CA GLU A 93 -10.15 -9.08 15.61
C GLU A 93 -11.48 -8.40 15.30
N ALA A 94 -11.94 -8.48 14.04
CA ALA A 94 -13.22 -7.90 13.65
C ALA A 94 -14.39 -8.53 14.39
N LEU A 95 -14.40 -9.86 14.55
CA LEU A 95 -15.44 -10.56 15.30
C LEU A 95 -15.45 -10.15 16.77
N ALA A 96 -14.27 -10.00 17.37
CA ALA A 96 -14.16 -9.54 18.76
C ALA A 96 -14.71 -8.12 18.94
N LEU A 97 -14.51 -7.25 17.96
CA LEU A 97 -15.03 -5.87 18.00
C LEU A 97 -16.56 -5.84 17.95
N LEU A 98 -17.20 -6.78 17.27
CA LEU A 98 -18.67 -6.85 17.21
C LEU A 98 -19.29 -7.02 18.59
N ASP A 99 -18.60 -7.71 19.50
CA ASP A 99 -19.10 -7.95 20.86
C ASP A 99 -19.03 -6.69 21.74
N THR A 100 -18.40 -5.63 21.28
CA THR A 100 -18.28 -4.37 22.03
C THR A 100 -19.43 -3.40 21.76
N VAL A 101 -20.30 -3.68 20.79
CA VAL A 101 -21.41 -2.80 20.41
C VAL A 101 -22.71 -3.57 20.33
N GLU A 102 -23.82 -2.91 20.69
CA GLU A 102 -25.16 -3.48 20.54
C GLU A 102 -25.66 -3.23 19.12
N PRO A 103 -26.26 -4.23 18.45
CA PRO A 103 -26.86 -4.01 17.14
C PRO A 103 -28.04 -3.04 17.23
N ILE A 104 -28.23 -2.24 16.19
CA ILE A 104 -29.35 -1.30 16.09
C ILE A 104 -30.66 -2.03 15.77
N PHE A 105 -30.55 -3.07 14.96
CA PHE A 105 -31.70 -3.83 14.46
C PHE A 105 -31.70 -5.27 14.92
#